data_c28b4a81ebdeeb67edcb6f1f94f7ea56
#
_entry.id   c28b4a81ebdeeb67edcb6f1f94f7ea56
#
_cell.length_a   1.000
_cell.length_b   1.000
_cell.length_c   1.000
_cell.angle_alpha   90.00
_cell.angle_beta   90.00
_cell.angle_gamma   90.00
#
_symmetry.space_group_name_H-M   'P 1'
#
loop_
_entity.id
_entity.type
_entity.pdbx_description
1 polymer ?
#
loop_
_entity_poly.entity_id
_entity_poly.type
_entity_poly.pdbx_seq_one_letter_code
_entity_poly.pdbx_strand_id
1 'polypeptide(L)'
;YITFKGVKYYVFEADKGGSMAVYTYSQDFANAKNLVCMDLSAVPQFGMQEFSKTVSPSEKSLLKVNTAVNKNLMDFYKDYPQCEVAVYYKTPMSKELKSALYPPLQAAIKGKSEKDAANILIDFVQNSFQYQTDGEQFGYEKPFFMDENFYYPACDCEDRAILFSNLVKDLLGLDAVLLDY
;
A
#
# COMPACT_ATOMS: atom_id res chain seq x y z
N TYR A 1 -14.10 -13.89 4.10
CA TYR A 1 -15.06 -12.78 4.16
C TYR A 1 -14.34 -11.44 4.11
N ILE A 2 -15.04 -10.41 3.72
CA ILE A 2 -14.62 -9.01 3.88
C ILE A 2 -15.61 -8.30 4.80
N THR A 3 -15.19 -7.18 5.41
CA THR A 3 -16.09 -6.33 6.21
C THR A 3 -16.20 -4.97 5.52
N PHE A 4 -17.44 -4.59 5.18
CA PHE A 4 -17.74 -3.30 4.57
C PHE A 4 -18.79 -2.57 5.40
N LYS A 5 -18.49 -1.36 5.85
CA LYS A 5 -19.37 -0.56 6.72
C LYS A 5 -19.91 -1.35 7.93
N GLY A 6 -19.06 -2.19 8.55
CA GLY A 6 -19.43 -3.02 9.70
C GLY A 6 -20.22 -4.29 9.39
N VAL A 7 -20.52 -4.57 8.12
CA VAL A 7 -21.22 -5.77 7.67
C VAL A 7 -20.24 -6.77 7.09
N LYS A 8 -20.35 -8.05 7.45
CA LYS A 8 -19.57 -9.14 6.85
C LYS A 8 -20.18 -9.60 5.54
N TYR A 9 -19.35 -9.73 4.52
CA TYR A 9 -19.67 -10.32 3.23
C TYR A 9 -18.84 -11.58 3.04
N TYR A 10 -19.47 -12.70 2.82
CA TYR A 10 -18.81 -14.02 2.78
C TYR A 10 -18.36 -14.43 1.39
N VAL A 11 -18.98 -13.86 0.38
CA VAL A 11 -18.63 -14.07 -1.03
C VAL A 11 -18.59 -12.71 -1.69
N PHE A 12 -17.57 -12.49 -2.48
CA PHE A 12 -17.46 -11.30 -3.32
C PHE A 12 -16.87 -11.69 -4.68
N GLU A 13 -17.19 -10.91 -5.67
CA GLU A 13 -16.65 -11.02 -7.02
C GLU A 13 -16.18 -9.65 -7.46
N ALA A 14 -14.94 -9.54 -7.89
CA ALA A 14 -14.38 -8.34 -8.47
C ALA A 14 -14.06 -8.62 -9.93
N ASP A 15 -14.56 -7.80 -10.82
CA ASP A 15 -14.20 -7.82 -12.22
C ASP A 15 -13.04 -6.85 -12.52
N LYS A 16 -12.40 -7.03 -13.66
CA LYS A 16 -11.31 -6.14 -14.12
C LYS A 16 -11.82 -4.76 -14.57
N GLY A 17 -13.10 -4.50 -14.52
CA GLY A 17 -13.73 -3.22 -14.82
C GLY A 17 -13.96 -2.34 -13.59
N GLY A 18 -13.45 -2.73 -12.42
CA GLY A 18 -13.58 -1.97 -11.18
C GLY A 18 -14.91 -2.17 -10.46
N SER A 19 -15.81 -3.03 -10.96
CA SER A 19 -17.05 -3.37 -10.27
C SER A 19 -16.81 -4.50 -9.29
N MET A 20 -17.32 -4.36 -8.08
CA MET A 20 -17.29 -5.41 -7.07
C MET A 20 -18.71 -5.78 -6.64
N ALA A 21 -19.09 -7.04 -6.86
CA ALA A 21 -20.32 -7.61 -6.31
C ALA A 21 -20.01 -8.29 -4.99
N VAL A 22 -20.75 -7.96 -3.95
CA VAL A 22 -20.60 -8.54 -2.62
C VAL A 22 -21.89 -9.20 -2.16
N TYR A 23 -21.76 -10.31 -1.49
CA TYR A 23 -22.90 -11.12 -1.05
C TYR A 23 -22.80 -11.33 0.45
N THR A 24 -23.92 -11.17 1.13
CA THR A 24 -24.04 -11.46 2.56
C THR A 24 -25.18 -12.42 2.82
N TYR A 25 -25.13 -13.08 3.96
CA TYR A 25 -26.20 -13.95 4.44
C TYR A 25 -26.96 -13.27 5.58
N SER A 26 -28.22 -13.61 5.77
CA SER A 26 -29.04 -13.07 6.85
C SER A 26 -28.55 -13.46 8.25
N GLN A 27 -27.70 -14.49 8.32
CA GLN A 27 -27.09 -14.96 9.57
C GLN A 27 -25.71 -15.58 9.28
N ASP A 28 -24.85 -15.63 10.31
CA ASP A 28 -23.57 -16.31 10.22
C ASP A 28 -23.75 -17.83 10.06
N PHE A 29 -22.78 -18.48 9.43
CA PHE A 29 -22.76 -19.94 9.32
C PHE A 29 -22.55 -20.55 10.71
N ALA A 30 -23.55 -21.33 11.18
CA ALA A 30 -23.60 -21.88 12.53
C ALA A 30 -22.38 -22.74 12.94
N ASN A 31 -21.69 -23.35 11.98
CA ASN A 31 -20.53 -24.24 12.20
C ASN A 31 -19.23 -23.69 11.65
N ALA A 32 -19.17 -22.43 11.25
CA ALA A 32 -17.96 -21.83 10.73
C ALA A 32 -16.95 -21.59 11.87
N LYS A 33 -15.98 -22.49 12.04
CA LYS A 33 -14.93 -22.40 13.06
C LYS A 33 -13.69 -21.63 12.61
N ASN A 34 -13.40 -21.65 11.31
CA ASN A 34 -12.23 -21.04 10.73
C ASN A 34 -12.64 -20.14 9.58
N LEU A 35 -12.91 -18.88 9.88
CA LEU A 35 -13.19 -17.86 8.86
C LEU A 35 -11.87 -17.22 8.42
N VAL A 36 -11.65 -17.15 7.11
CA VAL A 36 -10.55 -16.41 6.50
C VAL A 36 -11.04 -15.01 6.17
N CYS A 37 -10.33 -14.01 6.64
CA CYS A 37 -10.56 -12.61 6.31
C CYS A 37 -9.55 -12.17 5.25
N MET A 38 -9.96 -11.20 4.42
CA MET A 38 -9.06 -10.60 3.41
C MET A 38 -8.11 -9.56 4.02
N ASP A 39 -8.23 -9.25 5.31
CA ASP A 39 -7.28 -8.38 6.00
C ASP A 39 -5.92 -9.06 6.15
N LEU A 40 -4.86 -8.34 5.82
CA LEU A 40 -3.48 -8.78 6.04
C LEU A 40 -2.92 -8.07 7.29
N SER A 41 -2.87 -8.77 8.40
CA SER A 41 -2.25 -8.27 9.64
C SER A 41 -0.71 -8.40 9.65
N ALA A 42 -0.17 -9.17 8.72
CA ALA A 42 1.27 -9.37 8.53
C ALA A 42 1.58 -9.63 7.06
N VAL A 43 2.77 -9.22 6.63
CA VAL A 43 3.25 -9.53 5.27
C VAL A 43 3.54 -11.02 5.15
N PRO A 44 2.97 -11.71 4.14
CA PRO A 44 3.30 -13.11 3.88
C PRO A 44 4.78 -13.29 3.60
N GLN A 45 5.36 -14.37 4.11
CA GLN A 45 6.78 -14.66 3.94
C GLN A 45 6.98 -15.63 2.76
N PHE A 46 7.65 -15.16 1.73
CA PHE A 46 8.05 -15.93 0.55
C PHE A 46 9.57 -15.97 0.44
N GLY A 47 10.09 -16.98 -0.26
CA GLY A 47 11.49 -16.97 -0.67
C GLY A 47 11.81 -15.67 -1.42
N MET A 48 12.97 -15.05 -1.13
CA MET A 48 13.33 -13.77 -1.72
C MET A 48 13.67 -13.93 -3.21
N GLN A 49 12.94 -13.24 -4.07
CA GLN A 49 13.31 -12.96 -5.44
C GLN A 49 13.38 -11.44 -5.59
N GLU A 50 14.59 -10.91 -5.54
CA GLU A 50 14.81 -9.47 -5.46
C GLU A 50 14.45 -8.74 -6.76
N PHE A 51 13.73 -7.63 -6.62
CA PHE A 51 13.58 -6.59 -7.63
C PHE A 51 14.05 -5.27 -6.99
N SER A 52 15.09 -4.67 -7.57
CA SER A 52 15.68 -3.45 -7.04
C SER A 52 15.35 -2.26 -7.92
N LYS A 53 15.00 -1.13 -7.29
CA LYS A 53 14.68 0.15 -7.95
C LYS A 53 15.26 1.30 -7.13
N THR A 54 15.85 2.28 -7.80
CA THR A 54 16.23 3.55 -7.17
C THR A 54 15.10 4.55 -7.37
N VAL A 55 14.62 5.14 -6.27
CA VAL A 55 13.61 6.18 -6.27
C VAL A 55 14.16 7.48 -5.71
N SER A 56 13.78 8.61 -6.29
CA SER A 56 14.25 9.93 -5.90
C SER A 56 13.26 10.99 -6.36
N PRO A 57 12.98 12.06 -5.57
CA PRO A 57 12.10 13.15 -5.97
C PRO A 57 12.55 13.88 -7.23
N SER A 58 13.84 13.91 -7.51
CA SER A 58 14.40 14.45 -8.74
C SER A 58 15.82 13.95 -8.97
N GLU A 59 16.34 14.11 -10.19
CA GLU A 59 17.72 13.75 -10.52
C GLU A 59 18.74 14.49 -9.65
N LYS A 60 18.44 15.74 -9.25
CA LYS A 60 19.29 16.60 -8.43
C LYS A 60 19.08 16.40 -6.93
N SER A 61 18.08 15.60 -6.52
CA SER A 61 17.82 15.36 -5.11
C SER A 61 18.97 14.58 -4.47
N LEU A 62 19.35 14.99 -3.26
CA LEU A 62 20.25 14.21 -2.41
C LEU A 62 19.56 13.00 -1.80
N LEU A 63 18.22 13.01 -1.77
CA LEU A 63 17.41 11.89 -1.28
C LEU A 63 17.22 10.87 -2.40
N LYS A 64 18.15 9.93 -2.48
CA LYS A 64 18.08 8.77 -3.36
C LYS A 64 17.97 7.51 -2.52
N VAL A 65 16.95 6.73 -2.78
CA VAL A 65 16.66 5.50 -2.03
C VAL A 65 16.75 4.31 -2.97
N ASN A 66 17.69 3.42 -2.67
CA ASN A 66 17.77 2.13 -3.34
C ASN A 66 16.85 1.17 -2.60
N THR A 67 15.77 0.78 -3.23
CA THR A 67 14.78 -0.13 -2.65
C THR A 67 14.92 -1.52 -3.24
N ALA A 68 14.54 -2.50 -2.45
CA ALA A 68 14.41 -3.90 -2.88
C ALA A 68 13.06 -4.42 -2.41
N VAL A 69 12.30 -4.98 -3.34
CA VAL A 69 11.03 -5.68 -3.06
C VAL A 69 11.10 -7.14 -3.52
N ASN A 70 10.31 -7.98 -2.89
CA ASN A 70 10.27 -9.40 -3.22
C ASN A 70 9.27 -9.66 -4.34
N LYS A 71 9.75 -10.10 -5.51
CA LYS A 71 8.86 -10.43 -6.65
C LYS A 71 7.79 -11.47 -6.31
N ASN A 72 8.12 -12.47 -5.50
CA ASN A 72 7.13 -13.46 -5.10
C ASN A 72 6.01 -12.87 -4.24
N LEU A 73 6.30 -11.81 -3.46
CA LEU A 73 5.29 -11.04 -2.75
C LEU A 73 4.44 -10.20 -3.72
N MET A 74 5.06 -9.62 -4.75
CA MET A 74 4.34 -8.87 -5.79
C MET A 74 3.42 -9.78 -6.60
N ASP A 75 3.87 -10.99 -6.93
CA ASP A 75 3.03 -11.99 -7.61
C ASP A 75 1.81 -12.39 -6.74
N PHE A 76 2.00 -12.51 -5.42
CA PHE A 76 0.90 -12.72 -4.49
C PHE A 76 -0.08 -11.54 -4.45
N TYR A 77 0.43 -10.30 -4.37
CA TYR A 77 -0.42 -9.09 -4.36
C TYR A 77 -1.15 -8.88 -5.69
N LYS A 78 -0.52 -9.24 -6.80
CA LYS A 78 -1.15 -9.16 -8.13
C LYS A 78 -2.45 -9.97 -8.22
N ASP A 79 -2.47 -11.13 -7.59
CA ASP A 79 -3.62 -12.04 -7.59
C ASP A 79 -4.52 -11.86 -6.34
N TYR A 80 -4.16 -10.91 -5.47
CA TYR A 80 -4.97 -10.62 -4.28
C TYR A 80 -6.29 -9.98 -4.69
N PRO A 81 -7.42 -10.43 -4.12
CA PRO A 81 -8.71 -9.86 -4.46
C PRO A 81 -8.78 -8.38 -4.09
N GLN A 82 -9.45 -7.58 -4.90
CA GLN A 82 -9.73 -6.19 -4.58
C GLN A 82 -10.55 -6.11 -3.29
N CYS A 83 -10.12 -5.24 -2.38
CA CYS A 83 -10.68 -5.07 -1.05
C CYS A 83 -10.97 -3.60 -0.76
N GLU A 84 -11.55 -3.32 0.41
CA GLU A 84 -11.65 -1.96 0.90
C GLU A 84 -10.27 -1.32 1.07
N VAL A 85 -10.16 -0.02 0.84
CA VAL A 85 -8.92 0.79 1.03
C VAL A 85 -8.30 0.56 2.41
N ALA A 86 -9.13 0.30 3.43
CA ALA A 86 -8.66 0.01 4.79
C ALA A 86 -7.76 -1.23 4.87
N VAL A 87 -7.92 -2.21 4.00
CA VAL A 87 -7.05 -3.40 3.95
C VAL A 87 -5.65 -3.01 3.50
N TYR A 88 -5.54 -2.25 2.42
CA TYR A 88 -4.26 -1.75 1.89
C TYR A 88 -3.55 -0.84 2.89
N TYR A 89 -4.28 0.08 3.51
CA TYR A 89 -3.76 1.00 4.53
C TYR A 89 -3.23 0.29 5.79
N LYS A 90 -3.92 -0.76 6.25
CA LYS A 90 -3.55 -1.51 7.47
C LYS A 90 -2.47 -2.55 7.24
N THR A 91 -2.30 -3.03 6.01
CA THR A 91 -1.29 -4.02 5.69
C THR A 91 0.10 -3.41 5.84
N PRO A 92 0.97 -3.98 6.68
CA PRO A 92 2.29 -3.41 6.90
C PRO A 92 3.17 -3.55 5.64
N MET A 93 4.11 -2.63 5.48
CA MET A 93 5.19 -2.72 4.50
C MET A 93 6.13 -3.88 4.83
N SER A 94 6.70 -4.55 3.83
CA SER A 94 7.68 -5.62 4.04
C SER A 94 8.92 -5.15 4.82
N LYS A 95 9.56 -6.08 5.52
CA LYS A 95 10.77 -5.78 6.29
C LYS A 95 11.92 -5.35 5.38
N GLU A 96 12.03 -5.98 4.24
CA GLU A 96 13.04 -5.71 3.22
C GLU A 96 12.93 -4.27 2.74
N LEU A 97 11.72 -3.85 2.35
CA LEU A 97 11.47 -2.49 1.91
C LEU A 97 11.67 -1.47 3.04
N LYS A 98 11.16 -1.73 4.25
CA LYS A 98 11.38 -0.85 5.42
C LYS A 98 12.86 -0.64 5.70
N SER A 99 13.65 -1.71 5.67
CA SER A 99 15.09 -1.65 5.94
C SER A 99 15.86 -0.81 4.93
N ALA A 100 15.39 -0.76 3.68
CA ALA A 100 15.99 0.06 2.64
C ALA A 100 15.48 1.51 2.64
N LEU A 101 14.17 1.71 2.90
CA LEU A 101 13.50 2.99 2.76
C LEU A 101 13.65 3.90 3.97
N TYR A 102 13.54 3.36 5.19
CA TYR A 102 13.46 4.18 6.39
C TYR A 102 14.77 4.91 6.75
N PRO A 103 15.96 4.30 6.70
CA PRO A 103 17.19 4.98 7.10
C PRO A 103 17.47 6.27 6.31
N PRO A 104 17.38 6.31 4.96
CA PRO A 104 17.59 7.54 4.22
C PRO A 104 16.49 8.59 4.48
N LEU A 105 15.23 8.18 4.65
CA LEU A 105 14.14 9.11 4.99
C LEU A 105 14.34 9.68 6.41
N GLN A 106 14.68 8.85 7.38
CA GLN A 106 15.00 9.30 8.74
C GLN A 106 16.18 10.29 8.77
N ALA A 107 17.19 10.03 7.97
CA ALA A 107 18.32 10.97 7.84
C ALA A 107 17.89 12.32 7.27
N ALA A 108 17.01 12.32 6.26
CA ALA A 108 16.50 13.52 5.63
C ALA A 108 15.62 14.38 6.55
N ILE A 109 14.82 13.75 7.43
CA ILE A 109 13.93 14.46 8.36
C ILE A 109 14.58 14.78 9.71
N LYS A 110 15.76 14.25 9.99
CA LYS A 110 16.44 14.43 11.28
C LYS A 110 16.62 15.89 11.65
N GLY A 111 16.13 16.27 12.84
CA GLY A 111 16.25 17.63 13.37
C GLY A 111 15.34 18.66 12.69
N LYS A 112 14.40 18.23 11.87
CA LYS A 112 13.39 19.10 11.25
C LYS A 112 12.19 19.28 12.19
N SER A 113 11.42 20.35 11.97
CA SER A 113 10.10 20.48 12.59
C SER A 113 9.16 19.39 12.02
N GLU A 114 8.08 19.04 12.73
CA GLU A 114 7.07 18.07 12.24
C GLU A 114 6.54 18.48 10.87
N LYS A 115 6.25 19.78 10.67
CA LYS A 115 5.77 20.31 9.41
C LYS A 115 6.81 20.14 8.29
N ASP A 116 8.07 20.49 8.56
CA ASP A 116 9.13 20.39 7.53
C ASP A 116 9.43 18.92 7.22
N ALA A 117 9.41 18.05 8.24
CA ALA A 117 9.58 16.62 8.06
C ALA A 117 8.43 16.03 7.21
N ALA A 118 7.17 16.40 7.50
CA ALA A 118 6.02 15.99 6.69
C ALA A 118 6.13 16.50 5.25
N ASN A 119 6.60 17.73 5.04
CA ASN A 119 6.83 18.28 3.70
C ASN A 119 7.92 17.53 2.92
N ILE A 120 8.97 17.05 3.58
CA ILE A 120 9.98 16.20 2.95
C ILE A 120 9.40 14.85 2.54
N LEU A 121 8.57 14.24 3.40
CA LEU A 121 7.93 12.96 3.11
C LEU A 121 6.90 13.07 1.98
N ILE A 122 6.09 14.14 1.95
CA ILE A 122 5.12 14.33 0.86
C ILE A 122 5.82 14.64 -0.47
N ASP A 123 6.89 15.45 -0.44
CA ASP A 123 7.71 15.71 -1.62
C ASP A 123 8.31 14.42 -2.18
N PHE A 124 8.83 13.55 -1.31
CA PHE A 124 9.33 12.24 -1.69
C PHE A 124 8.23 11.41 -2.37
N VAL A 125 7.05 11.29 -1.76
CA VAL A 125 5.96 10.47 -2.30
C VAL A 125 5.42 11.04 -3.62
N GLN A 126 5.24 12.35 -3.71
CA GLN A 126 4.67 12.98 -4.90
C GLN A 126 5.64 12.97 -6.11
N ASN A 127 6.93 13.11 -5.86
CA ASN A 127 7.90 13.36 -6.93
C ASN A 127 8.81 12.16 -7.24
N SER A 128 8.82 11.10 -6.41
CA SER A 128 9.67 9.93 -6.67
C SER A 128 9.03 8.88 -7.59
N PHE A 129 7.73 9.00 -7.86
CA PHE A 129 6.97 8.06 -8.67
C PHE A 129 6.31 8.77 -9.84
N GLN A 130 6.25 8.09 -10.99
CA GLN A 130 5.44 8.57 -12.10
C GLN A 130 3.95 8.46 -11.73
N TYR A 131 3.16 9.40 -12.20
CA TYR A 131 1.71 9.35 -12.04
C TYR A 131 1.06 8.73 -13.28
N GLN A 132 0.22 7.74 -13.03
CA GLN A 132 -0.63 7.15 -14.05
C GLN A 132 -1.83 6.54 -13.34
N THR A 133 -3.02 6.72 -13.91
CA THR A 133 -4.23 6.12 -13.36
C THR A 133 -4.23 4.61 -13.58
N ASP A 134 -4.92 3.90 -12.71
CA ASP A 134 -5.08 2.45 -12.80
C ASP A 134 -5.74 2.02 -14.12
N GLY A 135 -6.74 2.78 -14.58
CA GLY A 135 -7.37 2.53 -15.86
C GLY A 135 -6.41 2.58 -17.05
N GLU A 136 -5.42 3.49 -17.03
CA GLU A 136 -4.37 3.60 -18.06
C GLU A 136 -3.29 2.52 -17.92
N GLN A 137 -2.92 2.16 -16.68
CA GLN A 137 -1.84 1.22 -16.43
C GLN A 137 -2.29 -0.25 -16.51
N PHE A 138 -3.47 -0.57 -15.97
CA PHE A 138 -3.97 -1.95 -15.83
C PHE A 138 -5.25 -2.22 -16.62
N GLY A 139 -6.00 -1.18 -16.99
CA GLY A 139 -7.32 -1.30 -17.59
C GLY A 139 -8.45 -1.58 -16.60
N TYR A 140 -8.16 -1.53 -15.30
CA TYR A 140 -9.11 -1.70 -14.19
C TYR A 140 -8.53 -1.06 -12.92
N GLU A 141 -9.39 -0.82 -11.93
CA GLU A 141 -9.03 -0.29 -10.62
C GLU A 141 -8.17 -1.30 -9.84
N LYS A 142 -6.98 -0.91 -9.40
CA LYS A 142 -6.03 -1.77 -8.69
C LYS A 142 -5.28 -1.02 -7.59
N PRO A 143 -5.91 -0.79 -6.43
CA PRO A 143 -5.22 -0.18 -5.30
C PRO A 143 -3.97 -0.99 -4.89
N PHE A 144 -2.91 -0.29 -4.48
CA PHE A 144 -1.63 -0.91 -4.15
C PHE A 144 -1.48 -1.20 -2.66
N PHE A 145 -0.93 -2.36 -2.35
CA PHE A 145 -0.17 -2.52 -1.13
C PHE A 145 1.11 -1.68 -1.21
N MET A 146 1.61 -1.19 -0.09
CA MET A 146 2.71 -0.21 -0.07
C MET A 146 3.95 -0.63 -0.87
N ASP A 147 4.29 -1.91 -0.86
CA ASP A 147 5.44 -2.45 -1.60
C ASP A 147 5.27 -2.35 -3.12
N GLU A 148 4.04 -2.37 -3.62
CA GLU A 148 3.74 -2.30 -5.05
C GLU A 148 4.12 -0.94 -5.67
N ASN A 149 4.11 0.16 -4.89
CA ASN A 149 4.62 1.46 -5.34
C ASN A 149 6.10 1.40 -5.79
N PHE A 150 6.86 0.50 -5.19
CA PHE A 150 8.28 0.31 -5.49
C PHE A 150 8.55 -0.75 -6.55
N TYR A 151 7.51 -1.41 -7.02
CA TYR A 151 7.59 -2.42 -8.07
C TYR A 151 7.07 -1.91 -9.41
N TYR A 152 5.86 -1.38 -9.44
CA TYR A 152 5.24 -0.86 -10.66
C TYR A 152 5.89 0.44 -11.14
N PRO A 153 5.79 0.77 -12.46
CA PRO A 153 6.40 1.98 -13.01
C PRO A 153 5.76 3.27 -12.52
N ALA A 154 4.46 3.25 -12.27
CA ALA A 154 3.65 4.40 -11.85
C ALA A 154 2.66 4.01 -10.76
N CYS A 155 2.11 5.00 -10.08
CA CYS A 155 1.05 4.87 -9.08
C CYS A 155 0.16 6.10 -9.13
N ASP A 156 -1.06 5.99 -8.63
CA ASP A 156 -2.01 7.11 -8.63
C ASP A 156 -2.20 7.76 -7.23
N CYS A 157 -3.34 8.43 -7.02
CA CYS A 157 -3.51 9.28 -5.85
C CYS A 157 -3.75 8.49 -4.55
N GLU A 158 -4.56 7.45 -4.58
CA GLU A 158 -4.84 6.62 -3.40
C GLU A 158 -3.62 5.83 -2.95
N ASP A 159 -2.83 5.29 -3.88
CA ASP A 159 -1.59 4.58 -3.59
C ASP A 159 -0.60 5.49 -2.86
N ARG A 160 -0.46 6.74 -3.35
CA ARG A 160 0.38 7.76 -2.73
C ARG A 160 -0.14 8.19 -1.38
N ALA A 161 -1.46 8.32 -1.23
CA ALA A 161 -2.07 8.68 0.04
C ALA A 161 -1.84 7.60 1.10
N ILE A 162 -1.98 6.33 0.74
CA ILE A 162 -1.71 5.18 1.61
C ILE A 162 -0.24 5.16 2.02
N LEU A 163 0.68 5.28 1.06
CA LEU A 163 2.12 5.29 1.34
C LEU A 163 2.51 6.47 2.23
N PHE A 164 2.07 7.69 1.91
CA PHE A 164 2.37 8.89 2.69
C PHE A 164 1.86 8.78 4.13
N SER A 165 0.62 8.34 4.31
CA SER A 165 0.01 8.19 5.63
C SER A 165 0.80 7.23 6.52
N ASN A 166 1.27 6.12 5.96
CA ASN A 166 2.09 5.15 6.69
C ASN A 166 3.49 5.68 7.00
N LEU A 167 4.12 6.43 6.09
CA LEU A 167 5.41 7.07 6.35
C LEU A 167 5.31 8.11 7.47
N VAL A 168 4.28 8.95 7.46
CA VAL A 168 4.03 9.95 8.51
C VAL A 168 3.81 9.27 9.86
N LYS A 169 2.99 8.23 9.91
CA LYS A 169 2.74 7.45 11.12
C LYS A 169 4.01 6.79 11.66
N ASP A 170 4.74 6.07 10.81
CA ASP A 170 5.89 5.27 11.24
C ASP A 170 7.14 6.14 11.54
N LEU A 171 7.35 7.24 10.83
CA LEU A 171 8.56 8.05 10.96
C LEU A 171 8.38 9.30 11.84
N LEU A 172 7.18 9.85 11.93
CA LEU A 172 6.90 11.05 12.72
C LEU A 172 6.04 10.75 13.95
N GLY A 173 5.39 9.58 14.05
CA GLY A 173 4.49 9.22 15.14
C GLY A 173 3.19 10.02 15.11
N LEU A 174 2.80 10.58 13.97
CA LEU A 174 1.59 11.37 13.80
C LEU A 174 0.44 10.49 13.29
N ASP A 175 -0.75 10.73 13.77
CA ASP A 175 -1.96 10.09 13.23
C ASP A 175 -2.30 10.67 11.86
N ALA A 176 -2.65 9.79 10.93
CA ALA A 176 -3.12 10.15 9.60
C ALA A 176 -4.52 9.55 9.36
N VAL A 177 -5.38 10.33 8.73
CA VAL A 177 -6.74 9.92 8.35
C VAL A 177 -6.86 10.02 6.84
N LEU A 178 -7.24 8.92 6.21
CA LEU A 178 -7.61 8.92 4.80
C LEU A 178 -9.07 9.39 4.67
N LEU A 179 -9.30 10.35 3.81
CA LEU A 179 -10.63 10.84 3.47
C LEU A 179 -10.98 10.35 2.08
N ASP A 180 -12.13 9.70 1.96
CA ASP A 180 -12.75 9.31 0.71
C ASP A 180 -13.95 10.23 0.44
N TYR A 181 -13.97 10.90 -0.76
CA TYR A 181 -15.02 11.86 -1.13
C TYR A 181 -15.24 11.93 -2.64
#